data_79d0e3db60d6008a362133144256b35b
#
_entry.id   79d0e3db60d6008a362133144256b35b
#
_cell.length_a   1.000
_cell.length_b   1.000
_cell.length_c   1.000
_cell.angle_alpha   90.00
_cell.angle_beta   90.00
_cell.angle_gamma   90.00
#
_symmetry.space_group_name_H-M   'P 1'
#
loop_
_entity.id
_entity.type
_entity.pdbx_description
1 polymer ?
#
loop_
_entity_poly.entity_id
_entity_poly.type
_entity_poly.pdbx_seq_one_letter_code
_entity_poly.pdbx_strand_id
1 'polypeptide(L)'
;MPYLSIAKRGYASKFDLIEVVNAILYKLKSGCQWRLLPIGHLFTPXGSELEDCLPPLPQMVXKEEWQKIYSRILSRNKNRLDLSISHIDGSHTPVYRGGEKAEYQGRKKRCTTNALFFSDNQGIPLAMSEPQAGNHADLYEIEKRVEEIVGQLSEASIAVDGLFCDLDAGFDGKELRSALISHGITPNVCPNPRNGGDSKEDWLYDEEMYQERWKIERTNAWMDGFKAVLNRFDTTVSSWKGWNFLAFIVIFLKKFHKSN
;
A
#
# COMPACT_ATOMS: atom_id res chain seq x y z
N MET A 1 -7.33 -16.80 -13.92
CA MET A 1 -7.94 -16.75 -12.58
C MET A 1 -7.45 -17.85 -11.60
N PRO A 2 -6.25 -18.45 -11.75
CA PRO A 2 -5.81 -19.53 -10.84
C PRO A 2 -5.27 -19.07 -9.48
N TYR A 3 -5.35 -17.77 -9.18
CA TYR A 3 -4.67 -17.17 -8.03
C TYR A 3 -5.58 -16.70 -6.91
N LEU A 4 -6.88 -16.72 -7.12
CA LEU A 4 -7.86 -16.48 -6.07
C LEU A 4 -8.37 -17.82 -5.57
N SER A 5 -8.04 -18.19 -4.34
CA SER A 5 -8.52 -19.44 -3.76
C SER A 5 -9.99 -19.31 -3.38
N ILE A 6 -10.85 -19.91 -4.20
CA ILE A 6 -12.24 -20.16 -3.85
C ILE A 6 -12.20 -21.36 -2.92
N ALA A 7 -12.33 -21.16 -1.63
CA ALA A 7 -12.38 -22.12 -0.52
C ALA A 7 -11.83 -23.54 -0.78
N LYS A 8 -10.82 -23.97 -0.02
CA LYS A 8 -10.26 -25.34 -0.07
C LYS A 8 -11.20 -26.43 0.50
N ARG A 9 -12.22 -26.04 1.28
CA ARG A 9 -13.26 -26.92 1.83
C ARG A 9 -14.54 -26.10 1.97
N GLY A 10 -15.63 -26.55 1.39
CA GLY A 10 -16.95 -25.94 1.52
C GLY A 10 -17.57 -25.52 0.19
N TYR A 11 -18.54 -24.69 0.28
CA TYR A 11 -19.39 -24.23 -0.79
C TYR A 11 -18.63 -23.64 -1.98
N ALA A 12 -18.77 -24.23 -3.15
CA ALA A 12 -18.35 -23.57 -4.39
C ALA A 12 -19.24 -22.33 -4.59
N SER A 13 -18.65 -21.17 -4.78
CA SER A 13 -19.45 -19.96 -5.05
C SER A 13 -20.34 -20.21 -6.28
N LYS A 14 -21.62 -19.95 -6.14
CA LYS A 14 -22.60 -20.01 -7.25
C LYS A 14 -22.46 -18.79 -8.18
N PHE A 15 -21.65 -17.79 -7.78
CA PHE A 15 -21.51 -16.53 -8.49
C PHE A 15 -20.24 -16.51 -9.34
N ASP A 16 -20.32 -15.85 -10.47
CA ASP A 16 -19.16 -15.64 -11.33
C ASP A 16 -18.08 -14.88 -10.53
N LEU A 17 -16.86 -15.35 -10.61
CA LEU A 17 -15.72 -14.72 -9.95
C LEU A 17 -15.53 -13.25 -10.40
N ILE A 18 -15.89 -12.92 -11.62
CA ILE A 18 -15.84 -11.54 -12.15
C ILE A 18 -16.81 -10.65 -11.36
N GLU A 19 -18.03 -11.13 -11.14
CA GLU A 19 -19.05 -10.40 -10.37
C GLU A 19 -18.57 -10.17 -8.92
N VAL A 20 -17.97 -11.20 -8.31
CA VAL A 20 -17.40 -11.14 -6.96
C VAL A 20 -16.28 -10.08 -6.90
N VAL A 21 -15.37 -10.09 -7.88
CA VAL A 21 -14.27 -9.11 -7.94
C VAL A 21 -14.84 -7.70 -8.14
N ASN A 22 -15.86 -7.53 -8.99
CA ASN A 22 -16.52 -6.23 -9.22
C ASN A 22 -17.15 -5.69 -7.92
N ALA A 23 -17.77 -6.57 -7.10
CA ALA A 23 -18.35 -6.18 -5.82
C ALA A 23 -17.24 -5.70 -4.85
N ILE A 24 -16.10 -6.39 -4.82
CA ILE A 24 -14.95 -6.01 -4.00
C ILE A 24 -14.39 -4.65 -4.48
N LEU A 25 -14.23 -4.45 -5.79
CA LEU A 25 -13.76 -3.18 -6.37
C LEU A 25 -14.74 -2.04 -6.12
N TYR A 26 -16.05 -2.30 -6.16
CA TYR A 26 -17.07 -1.32 -5.81
C TYR A 26 -16.90 -0.85 -4.36
N LYS A 27 -16.75 -1.80 -3.43
CA LYS A 27 -16.50 -1.46 -2.02
C LYS A 27 -15.16 -0.73 -1.84
N LEU A 28 -14.10 -1.17 -2.51
CA LEU A 28 -12.80 -0.47 -2.47
C LEU A 28 -12.98 1.01 -2.82
N LYS A 29 -13.69 1.29 -3.91
CA LYS A 29 -13.88 2.66 -4.42
C LYS A 29 -14.83 3.49 -3.55
N SER A 30 -15.97 2.91 -3.16
CA SER A 30 -17.04 3.63 -2.45
C SER A 30 -16.86 3.67 -0.93
N GLY A 31 -16.16 2.68 -0.33
CA GLY A 31 -16.05 2.52 1.11
C GLY A 31 -17.34 2.04 1.80
N CYS A 32 -18.38 1.68 1.04
CA CYS A 32 -19.68 1.29 1.59
C CYS A 32 -19.56 0.05 2.49
N GLN A 33 -20.52 -0.12 3.41
CA GLN A 33 -20.60 -1.34 4.21
C GLN A 33 -20.99 -2.53 3.29
N TRP A 34 -20.51 -3.73 3.60
CA TRP A 34 -20.81 -4.93 2.80
C TRP A 34 -22.30 -5.13 2.56
N ARG A 35 -23.12 -4.91 3.60
CA ARG A 35 -24.59 -5.04 3.52
C ARG A 35 -25.27 -3.99 2.64
N LEU A 36 -24.54 -2.92 2.26
CA LEU A 36 -25.05 -1.83 1.42
C LEU A 36 -24.54 -1.92 -0.03
N LEU A 37 -23.91 -3.04 -0.40
CA LEU A 37 -23.54 -3.26 -1.79
C LEU A 37 -24.81 -3.28 -2.68
N PRO A 38 -24.79 -2.65 -3.86
CA PRO A 38 -25.93 -2.70 -4.78
C PRO A 38 -25.97 -4.05 -5.51
N ILE A 39 -26.34 -5.10 -4.78
CA ILE A 39 -26.24 -6.50 -5.21
C ILE A 39 -27.01 -6.73 -6.51
N GLY A 40 -28.21 -6.12 -6.64
CA GLY A 40 -29.03 -6.26 -7.83
C GLY A 40 -28.41 -5.70 -9.12
N HIS A 41 -27.34 -4.87 -9.00
CA HIS A 41 -26.61 -4.34 -10.15
C HIS A 41 -25.24 -5.03 -10.36
N LEU A 42 -24.74 -5.69 -9.33
CA LEU A 42 -23.39 -6.30 -9.35
C LEU A 42 -23.43 -7.78 -9.72
N PHE A 43 -24.56 -8.44 -9.48
CA PHE A 43 -24.71 -9.89 -9.70
C PHE A 43 -25.89 -10.17 -10.63
N THR A 44 -25.71 -11.13 -11.51
CA THR A 44 -26.77 -11.65 -12.36
C THR A 44 -27.82 -12.35 -11.49
N PRO A 45 -29.13 -12.03 -11.65
CA PRO A 45 -30.15 -12.60 -10.78
C PRO A 45 -30.18 -14.13 -10.78
N UNK A 46 -29.78 -14.46 -9.75
CA UNK A 46 -29.81 -15.79 -9.59
C UNK A 46 -30.82 -16.24 -8.70
N GLY A 47 -31.86 -15.60 -8.43
CA GLY A 47 -32.89 -15.94 -7.49
C GLY A 47 -32.68 -15.37 -6.08
N SER A 48 -33.39 -15.91 -5.11
CA SER A 48 -33.46 -15.42 -3.73
C SER A 48 -32.18 -15.62 -2.89
N GLU A 49 -31.08 -16.09 -3.47
CA GLU A 49 -29.88 -16.53 -2.76
C GLU A 49 -28.77 -15.46 -2.69
N LEU A 50 -29.08 -14.22 -3.05
CA LEU A 50 -28.09 -13.12 -3.04
C LEU A 50 -27.49 -12.82 -1.66
N GLU A 51 -28.20 -13.11 -0.59
CA GLU A 51 -27.70 -12.95 0.78
C GLU A 51 -26.55 -13.92 1.10
N ASP A 52 -26.50 -15.05 0.41
CA ASP A 52 -25.43 -16.06 0.57
C ASP A 52 -24.08 -15.61 -0.04
N CYS A 53 -24.08 -14.57 -0.91
CA CYS A 53 -22.85 -14.04 -1.50
C CYS A 53 -22.00 -13.25 -0.53
N LEU A 54 -22.62 -12.60 0.43
CA LEU A 54 -21.96 -11.60 1.26
C LEU A 54 -20.91 -12.17 2.22
N PRO A 55 -21.14 -13.35 2.86
CA PRO A 55 -20.18 -13.86 3.84
C PRO A 55 -18.76 -14.13 3.32
N PRO A 56 -18.51 -14.64 2.10
CA PRO A 56 -17.15 -14.89 1.65
C PRO A 56 -16.38 -13.65 1.20
N LEU A 57 -17.07 -12.55 0.84
CA LEU A 57 -16.41 -11.34 0.31
C LEU A 57 -15.36 -10.73 1.28
N PRO A 58 -15.68 -10.52 2.57
CA PRO A 58 -14.68 -9.99 3.50
C PRO A 58 -13.47 -10.90 3.66
N GLN A 59 -13.68 -12.21 3.62
CA GLN A 59 -12.60 -13.20 3.77
C GLN A 59 -11.63 -13.17 2.58
N MET A 60 -12.09 -12.84 1.40
CA MET A 60 -11.24 -12.70 0.21
C MET A 60 -10.30 -11.49 0.31
N VAL A 61 -10.69 -10.48 1.02
CA VAL A 61 -9.84 -9.31 1.25
C VAL A 61 -8.77 -9.56 2.32
N UNK A 62 -9.12 -10.33 3.14
CA UNK A 62 -8.31 -10.58 4.12
C UNK A 62 -7.16 -11.40 3.84
N LYS A 63 -7.19 -11.96 2.86
CA LYS A 63 -6.13 -12.89 2.50
C LYS A 63 -4.97 -12.14 1.87
N GLU A 64 -3.75 -12.60 2.12
CA GLU A 64 -2.53 -12.05 1.51
C GLU A 64 -2.43 -12.33 -0.01
N GLU A 65 -3.47 -12.88 -0.58
CA GLU A 65 -3.53 -13.20 -2.01
C GLU A 65 -3.35 -11.95 -2.89
N TRP A 66 -3.88 -10.79 -2.46
CA TRP A 66 -3.76 -9.55 -3.24
C TRP A 66 -2.32 -9.07 -3.34
N GLN A 67 -1.54 -9.21 -2.26
CA GLN A 67 -0.11 -8.92 -2.29
C GLN A 67 0.61 -9.83 -3.30
N LYS A 68 0.34 -11.14 -3.24
CA LYS A 68 0.94 -12.12 -4.16
C LYS A 68 0.56 -11.88 -5.62
N ILE A 69 -0.71 -11.51 -5.86
CA ILE A 69 -1.19 -11.13 -7.20
C ILE A 69 -0.43 -9.90 -7.68
N TYR A 70 -0.29 -8.89 -6.81
CA TYR A 70 0.40 -7.66 -7.16
C TYR A 70 1.89 -7.92 -7.46
N SER A 71 2.59 -8.69 -6.64
CA SER A 71 3.98 -9.09 -6.90
C SER A 71 4.13 -9.71 -8.31
N ARG A 72 3.20 -10.57 -8.70
CA ARG A 72 3.23 -11.20 -10.04
C ARG A 72 2.94 -10.20 -11.16
N ILE A 73 2.04 -9.24 -10.93
CA ILE A 73 1.77 -8.17 -11.91
C ILE A 73 3.04 -7.35 -12.11
N LEU A 74 3.69 -6.93 -11.03
CA LEU A 74 4.95 -6.16 -11.08
C LEU A 74 6.05 -6.95 -11.80
N SER A 75 6.27 -8.20 -11.40
CA SER A 75 7.31 -9.06 -11.98
C SER A 75 7.16 -9.20 -13.50
N ARG A 76 5.93 -9.33 -14.01
CA ARG A 76 5.66 -9.47 -15.44
C ARG A 76 5.75 -8.15 -16.22
N ASN A 77 5.72 -7.02 -15.53
CA ASN A 77 5.65 -5.70 -16.13
C ASN A 77 6.75 -4.77 -15.65
N LYS A 78 7.84 -5.31 -15.11
CA LYS A 78 8.91 -4.51 -14.51
C LYS A 78 9.57 -3.54 -15.52
N ASN A 79 9.54 -3.87 -16.80
CA ASN A 79 10.03 -3.02 -17.87
C ASN A 79 9.20 -1.74 -18.08
N ARG A 80 8.03 -1.64 -17.46
CA ARG A 80 7.16 -0.45 -17.50
C ARG A 80 7.40 0.48 -16.31
N LEU A 81 8.14 0.02 -15.29
CA LEU A 81 8.44 0.80 -14.09
C LEU A 81 9.59 1.76 -14.38
N ASP A 82 9.51 2.93 -13.79
CA ASP A 82 10.62 3.91 -13.83
C ASP A 82 11.34 3.86 -12.47
N LEU A 83 12.42 3.11 -12.43
CA LEU A 83 13.23 2.91 -11.21
C LEU A 83 14.43 3.86 -11.13
N SER A 84 14.47 4.92 -11.94
CA SER A 84 15.54 5.94 -11.91
C SER A 84 15.63 6.62 -10.55
N ILE A 85 14.46 6.91 -9.93
CA ILE A 85 14.35 7.42 -8.57
C ILE A 85 13.17 6.68 -7.94
N SER A 86 13.33 6.25 -6.71
CA SER A 86 12.21 5.72 -5.91
C SER A 86 11.89 6.68 -4.77
N HIS A 87 10.74 6.50 -4.13
CA HIS A 87 10.31 7.40 -3.07
C HIS A 87 9.69 6.60 -1.92
N ILE A 88 9.99 7.01 -0.67
CA ILE A 88 9.33 6.48 0.53
C ILE A 88 8.61 7.62 1.24
N ASP A 89 7.38 7.34 1.69
CA ASP A 89 6.62 8.28 2.52
C ASP A 89 5.75 7.52 3.52
N GLY A 90 5.45 8.16 4.65
CA GLY A 90 4.60 7.61 5.69
C GLY A 90 3.15 8.10 5.56
N SER A 91 2.21 7.19 5.69
CA SER A 91 0.79 7.54 5.64
C SER A 91 0.06 7.11 6.92
N HIS A 92 -0.57 8.08 7.58
CA HIS A 92 -1.42 7.87 8.76
C HIS A 92 -2.89 7.85 8.34
N THR A 93 -3.46 6.66 8.21
CA THR A 93 -4.87 6.47 7.84
C THR A 93 -5.76 6.54 9.09
N PRO A 94 -6.79 7.39 9.10
CA PRO A 94 -7.79 7.43 10.20
C PRO A 94 -8.51 6.11 10.40
N VAL A 95 -8.65 5.68 11.66
CA VAL A 95 -9.37 4.45 12.04
C VAL A 95 -10.66 4.84 12.77
N TYR A 96 -11.79 4.34 12.29
CA TYR A 96 -13.12 4.73 12.77
C TYR A 96 -13.79 3.67 13.65
N ARG A 97 -13.32 2.41 13.65
CA ARG A 97 -13.93 1.32 14.43
C ARG A 97 -13.00 0.71 15.49
N GLY A 98 -11.78 1.23 15.60
CA GLY A 98 -10.77 0.59 16.45
C GLY A 98 -10.20 -0.66 15.78
N GLY A 99 -9.54 -1.51 16.56
CA GLY A 99 -8.93 -2.76 16.09
C GLY A 99 -7.41 -2.75 16.19
N GLU A 100 -6.78 -3.69 15.50
CA GLU A 100 -5.33 -3.86 15.52
C GLU A 100 -4.60 -2.61 15.02
N LYS A 101 -3.53 -2.21 15.73
CA LYS A 101 -2.67 -1.07 15.36
C LYS A 101 -3.46 0.25 15.19
N ALA A 102 -4.55 0.43 15.96
CA ALA A 102 -5.35 1.66 15.99
C ALA A 102 -5.02 2.42 17.28
N GLU A 103 -4.17 3.45 17.18
CA GLU A 103 -3.73 4.25 18.34
C GLU A 103 -3.81 5.74 18.05
N TYR A 104 -3.95 6.54 19.11
CA TYR A 104 -4.15 7.98 19.02
C TYR A 104 -2.89 8.69 18.51
N GLN A 105 -3.06 9.45 17.44
CA GLN A 105 -2.01 10.28 16.84
C GLN A 105 -2.30 11.74 17.18
N GLY A 106 -1.44 12.35 18.01
CA GLY A 106 -1.63 13.71 18.54
C GLY A 106 -1.74 14.78 17.46
N ARG A 107 -0.90 14.72 16.42
CA ARG A 107 -0.90 15.68 15.31
C ARG A 107 -2.20 15.60 14.49
N LYS A 108 -2.73 14.40 14.30
CA LYS A 108 -3.99 14.17 13.55
C LYS A 108 -5.23 14.28 14.46
N LYS A 109 -5.07 14.31 15.77
CA LYS A 109 -6.13 14.37 16.80
C LYS A 109 -7.17 13.27 16.64
N ARG A 110 -6.73 12.06 16.28
CA ARG A 110 -7.59 10.87 16.08
C ARG A 110 -6.77 9.59 16.11
N CYS A 111 -7.44 8.46 16.25
CA CYS A 111 -6.79 7.16 16.11
C CYS A 111 -6.43 6.93 14.64
N THR A 112 -5.19 6.48 14.39
CA THR A 112 -4.71 6.18 13.05
C THR A 112 -3.93 4.86 13.06
N THR A 113 -3.71 4.33 11.87
CA THR A 113 -2.72 3.29 11.57
C THR A 113 -1.70 3.89 10.62
N ASN A 114 -0.42 3.62 10.84
CA ASN A 114 0.68 4.15 10.03
C ASN A 114 1.30 3.03 9.18
N ALA A 115 1.60 3.30 7.92
CA ALA A 115 2.40 2.43 7.07
C ALA A 115 3.30 3.27 6.17
N LEU A 116 4.47 2.74 5.80
CA LEU A 116 5.33 3.34 4.78
C LEU A 116 4.91 2.80 3.42
N PHE A 117 4.93 3.67 2.43
CA PHE A 117 4.71 3.32 1.02
C PHE A 117 5.97 3.58 0.24
N PHE A 118 6.31 2.65 -0.65
CA PHE A 118 7.44 2.75 -1.58
C PHE A 118 6.87 2.86 -3.00
N SER A 119 7.30 3.86 -3.76
CA SER A 119 6.84 4.05 -5.14
C SER A 119 8.00 4.24 -6.10
N ASP A 120 7.73 4.00 -7.38
CA ASP A 120 8.65 4.32 -8.47
C ASP A 120 8.56 5.80 -8.85
N ASN A 121 9.40 6.23 -9.81
CA ASN A 121 9.47 7.61 -10.28
C ASN A 121 8.22 8.05 -11.07
N GLN A 122 7.30 7.15 -11.39
CA GLN A 122 6.01 7.50 -11.98
C GLN A 122 4.91 7.64 -10.92
N GLY A 123 5.23 7.39 -9.64
CA GLY A 123 4.28 7.39 -8.53
C GLY A 123 3.49 6.09 -8.44
N ILE A 124 3.94 5.01 -9.07
CA ILE A 124 3.30 3.69 -8.95
C ILE A 124 3.70 3.10 -7.59
N PRO A 125 2.76 2.82 -6.67
CA PRO A 125 3.11 2.19 -5.39
C PRO A 125 3.60 0.77 -5.63
N LEU A 126 4.81 0.43 -5.21
CA LEU A 126 5.43 -0.87 -5.45
C LEU A 126 5.33 -1.80 -4.23
N ALA A 127 5.40 -1.22 -3.03
CA ALA A 127 5.40 -1.98 -1.77
C ALA A 127 4.87 -1.12 -0.62
N MET A 128 4.53 -1.77 0.48
CA MET A 128 4.21 -1.08 1.74
C MET A 128 4.74 -1.87 2.93
N SER A 129 5.16 -1.17 3.98
CA SER A 129 5.56 -1.83 5.23
C SER A 129 4.37 -2.46 5.95
N GLU A 130 4.65 -3.34 6.92
CA GLU A 130 3.62 -3.77 7.86
C GLU A 130 3.07 -2.55 8.62
N PRO A 131 1.76 -2.47 8.76
CA PRO A 131 1.14 -1.34 9.47
C PRO A 131 1.55 -1.28 10.94
N GLN A 132 1.83 -0.07 11.41
CA GLN A 132 2.16 0.21 12.80
C GLN A 132 1.04 1.02 13.47
N ALA A 133 1.04 1.02 14.79
CA ALA A 133 0.11 1.82 15.57
C ALA A 133 0.36 3.32 15.30
N GLY A 134 -0.71 4.10 15.23
CA GLY A 134 -0.64 5.50 14.85
C GLY A 134 0.11 6.42 15.79
N ASN A 135 0.35 5.99 17.05
CA ASN A 135 1.14 6.74 18.02
C ASN A 135 2.65 6.67 17.75
N HIS A 136 3.10 5.76 16.88
CA HIS A 136 4.51 5.66 16.50
C HIS A 136 4.87 6.64 15.39
N ALA A 137 6.09 7.17 15.44
CA ALA A 137 6.68 7.99 14.38
C ALA A 137 7.05 7.13 13.17
N ASP A 138 7.26 7.77 12.02
CA ASP A 138 7.58 7.07 10.77
C ASP A 138 8.91 6.31 10.85
N LEU A 139 9.84 6.74 11.71
CA LEU A 139 11.12 6.05 11.94
C LEU A 139 11.04 4.89 12.94
N TYR A 140 9.88 4.62 13.54
CA TYR A 140 9.72 3.51 14.49
C TYR A 140 9.96 2.16 13.80
N GLU A 141 10.86 1.33 14.36
CA GLU A 141 11.26 0.04 13.77
C GLU A 141 11.66 0.16 12.29
N ILE A 142 12.35 1.24 11.92
CA ILE A 142 12.56 1.59 10.51
C ILE A 142 13.39 0.52 9.76
N GLU A 143 14.38 -0.09 10.40
CA GLU A 143 15.19 -1.15 9.77
C GLU A 143 14.32 -2.32 9.32
N LYS A 144 13.46 -2.80 10.22
CA LYS A 144 12.52 -3.88 9.92
C LYS A 144 11.56 -3.50 8.79
N ARG A 145 11.06 -2.26 8.81
CA ARG A 145 10.11 -1.78 7.79
C ARG A 145 10.75 -1.67 6.40
N VAL A 146 12.02 -1.27 6.35
CA VAL A 146 12.81 -1.28 5.11
C VAL A 146 12.99 -2.72 4.62
N GLU A 147 13.34 -3.65 5.52
CA GLU A 147 13.49 -5.07 5.17
C GLU A 147 12.18 -5.65 4.59
N GLU A 148 11.03 -5.31 5.18
CA GLU A 148 9.70 -5.74 4.69
C GLU A 148 9.42 -5.23 3.27
N ILE A 149 9.76 -3.96 2.99
CA ILE A 149 9.62 -3.34 1.66
C ILE A 149 10.55 -4.05 0.66
N VAL A 150 11.82 -4.21 1.02
CA VAL A 150 12.82 -4.87 0.16
C VAL A 150 12.39 -6.33 -0.13
N GLY A 151 11.87 -7.03 0.87
CA GLY A 151 11.35 -8.39 0.70
C GLY A 151 10.24 -8.45 -0.35
N GLN A 152 9.29 -7.50 -0.32
CA GLN A 152 8.20 -7.44 -1.30
C GLN A 152 8.73 -7.11 -2.71
N LEU A 153 9.71 -6.21 -2.82
CA LEU A 153 10.33 -5.86 -4.11
C LEU A 153 11.06 -7.09 -4.69
N SER A 154 11.75 -7.84 -3.84
CA SER A 154 12.42 -9.08 -4.22
C SER A 154 11.41 -10.14 -4.70
N GLU A 155 10.29 -10.33 -4.00
CA GLU A 155 9.19 -11.21 -4.43
C GLU A 155 8.66 -10.81 -5.82
N ALA A 156 8.68 -9.52 -6.13
CA ALA A 156 8.27 -8.98 -7.43
C ALA A 156 9.40 -9.03 -8.48
N SER A 157 10.56 -9.59 -8.12
CA SER A 157 11.76 -9.66 -8.98
C SER A 157 12.27 -8.26 -9.39
N ILE A 158 12.09 -7.28 -8.51
CA ILE A 158 12.62 -5.91 -8.66
C ILE A 158 13.94 -5.86 -7.90
N ALA A 159 15.04 -5.62 -8.61
CA ALA A 159 16.35 -5.43 -7.99
C ALA A 159 16.38 -4.06 -7.28
N VAL A 160 16.84 -4.06 -6.04
CA VAL A 160 16.93 -2.83 -5.24
C VAL A 160 18.34 -2.24 -5.22
N ASP A 161 19.35 -3.06 -5.50
CA ASP A 161 20.75 -2.62 -5.55
C ASP A 161 20.93 -1.56 -6.63
N GLY A 162 21.47 -0.40 -6.25
CA GLY A 162 21.67 0.73 -7.12
C GLY A 162 20.46 1.68 -7.24
N LEU A 163 19.35 1.40 -6.54
CA LEU A 163 18.23 2.34 -6.54
C LEU A 163 18.60 3.62 -5.77
N PHE A 164 18.09 4.73 -6.25
CA PHE A 164 18.15 6.03 -5.57
C PHE A 164 16.78 6.28 -4.92
N CYS A 165 16.76 6.68 -3.64
CA CYS A 165 15.49 6.81 -2.91
C CYS A 165 15.36 8.16 -2.22
N ASP A 166 14.35 8.94 -2.61
CA ASP A 166 14.02 10.23 -2.02
C ASP A 166 13.11 10.07 -0.80
N LEU A 167 13.45 10.79 0.28
CA LEU A 167 12.66 10.82 1.52
C LEU A 167 12.64 12.25 2.08
N ASP A 168 11.56 12.59 2.80
CA ASP A 168 11.45 13.92 3.40
C ASP A 168 12.33 14.07 4.65
N ALA A 169 12.45 15.33 5.14
CA ALA A 169 13.27 15.65 6.32
C ALA A 169 12.80 14.95 7.61
N GLY A 170 11.57 14.45 7.64
CA GLY A 170 11.08 13.67 8.77
C GLY A 170 11.75 12.31 8.88
N PHE A 171 12.37 11.85 7.80
CA PHE A 171 13.10 10.59 7.73
C PHE A 171 14.62 10.77 7.96
N ASP A 172 15.09 11.95 8.32
CA ASP A 172 16.52 12.22 8.53
C ASP A 172 17.01 11.54 9.81
N GLY A 173 17.34 10.27 9.70
CA GLY A 173 17.83 9.42 10.78
C GLY A 173 18.90 8.46 10.28
N LYS A 174 19.92 8.24 11.13
CA LYS A 174 21.05 7.36 10.81
C LYS A 174 20.61 5.93 10.55
N GLU A 175 19.67 5.43 11.36
CA GLU A 175 19.16 4.05 11.26
C GLU A 175 18.52 3.80 9.88
N LEU A 176 17.70 4.74 9.39
CA LEU A 176 17.09 4.63 8.07
C LEU A 176 18.15 4.61 6.96
N ARG A 177 19.10 5.57 7.02
CA ARG A 177 20.16 5.66 6.01
C ARG A 177 20.97 4.36 5.96
N SER A 178 21.37 3.85 7.13
CA SER A 178 22.11 2.59 7.24
C SER A 178 21.31 1.41 6.71
N ALA A 179 20.00 1.34 7.01
CA ALA A 179 19.12 0.27 6.53
C ALA A 179 19.02 0.29 4.99
N LEU A 180 18.81 1.45 4.38
CA LEU A 180 18.74 1.55 2.92
C LEU A 180 20.08 1.17 2.28
N ILE A 181 21.20 1.71 2.79
CA ILE A 181 22.55 1.43 2.27
C ILE A 181 22.89 -0.07 2.37
N SER A 182 22.49 -0.74 3.46
CA SER A 182 22.76 -2.18 3.62
C SER A 182 22.07 -3.04 2.55
N HIS A 183 21.04 -2.50 1.89
CA HIS A 183 20.36 -3.14 0.77
C HIS A 183 20.79 -2.60 -0.61
N GLY A 184 21.84 -1.77 -0.65
CA GLY A 184 22.34 -1.18 -1.90
C GLY A 184 21.51 0.00 -2.41
N ILE A 185 20.61 0.55 -1.57
CA ILE A 185 19.77 1.70 -1.95
C ILE A 185 20.47 2.99 -1.47
N THR A 186 20.64 3.95 -2.35
CA THR A 186 21.24 5.25 -2.02
C THR A 186 20.15 6.18 -1.47
N PRO A 187 20.18 6.54 -0.16
CA PRO A 187 19.19 7.43 0.40
C PRO A 187 19.46 8.90 0.06
N ASN A 188 18.48 9.58 -0.50
CA ASN A 188 18.48 11.04 -0.69
C ASN A 188 17.48 11.66 0.29
N VAL A 189 17.96 12.00 1.49
CA VAL A 189 17.10 12.50 2.57
C VAL A 189 17.39 13.97 2.79
N CYS A 190 16.36 14.81 2.70
CA CYS A 190 16.48 16.23 2.99
C CYS A 190 16.98 16.43 4.45
N PRO A 191 18.06 17.17 4.66
CA PRO A 191 18.56 17.40 6.02
C PRO A 191 17.51 18.09 6.89
N ASN A 192 17.35 17.58 8.12
CA ASN A 192 16.39 18.16 9.08
C ASN A 192 17.10 19.20 9.95
N PRO A 193 16.73 20.49 9.87
CA PRO A 193 17.37 21.54 10.68
C PRO A 193 17.27 21.31 12.20
N ARG A 194 16.30 20.49 12.64
CA ARG A 194 16.10 20.20 14.08
C ARG A 194 17.10 19.19 14.64
N ASN A 195 17.80 18.46 13.77
CA ASN A 195 18.74 17.42 14.22
C ASN A 195 20.11 17.98 14.64
N GLY A 196 20.30 19.31 14.62
CA GLY A 196 21.54 19.97 15.02
C GLY A 196 22.67 19.83 14.00
N GLY A 197 23.39 20.92 13.75
CA GLY A 197 24.36 20.96 12.66
C GLY A 197 25.71 20.27 12.91
N ASP A 198 25.93 19.60 14.05
CA ASP A 198 27.25 19.12 14.46
C ASP A 198 27.56 17.65 14.15
N SER A 199 26.58 16.89 13.64
CA SER A 199 26.81 15.51 13.18
C SER A 199 26.75 15.46 11.65
N LYS A 200 27.54 16.31 10.99
CA LYS A 200 27.69 16.26 9.54
C LYS A 200 28.59 15.08 9.16
N GLU A 201 28.07 13.88 9.27
CA GLU A 201 28.50 12.85 8.33
C GLU A 201 28.11 13.42 6.95
N ASP A 202 29.04 13.43 5.99
CA ASP A 202 28.79 13.95 4.64
C ASP A 202 27.81 13.02 3.88
N TRP A 203 26.55 13.03 4.32
CA TRP A 203 25.50 12.27 3.66
C TRP A 203 25.17 12.95 2.31
N LEU A 204 25.05 12.14 1.29
CA LEU A 204 24.62 12.60 -0.03
C LEU A 204 23.25 13.26 0.10
N TYR A 205 23.11 14.46 -0.44
CA TYR A 205 21.83 15.12 -0.67
C TYR A 205 21.85 15.83 -2.03
N ASP A 206 21.03 15.36 -2.92
CA ASP A 206 20.85 15.91 -4.26
C ASP A 206 19.51 16.66 -4.30
N GLU A 207 19.59 17.97 -4.27
CA GLU A 207 18.41 18.85 -4.24
C GLU A 207 17.61 18.77 -5.54
N GLU A 208 18.27 18.60 -6.68
CA GLU A 208 17.59 18.49 -7.98
C GLU A 208 16.75 17.22 -8.05
N MET A 209 17.30 16.09 -7.64
CA MET A 209 16.54 14.84 -7.54
C MET A 209 15.42 14.93 -6.52
N TYR A 210 15.67 15.57 -5.38
CA TYR A 210 14.67 15.75 -4.30
C TYR A 210 13.43 16.51 -4.79
N GLN A 211 13.56 17.39 -5.77
CA GLN A 211 12.40 18.08 -6.35
C GLN A 211 11.39 17.13 -7.00
N GLU A 212 11.80 15.91 -7.35
CA GLU A 212 10.91 14.89 -7.91
C GLU A 212 10.00 14.24 -6.84
N ARG A 213 10.23 14.50 -5.55
CA ARG A 213 9.51 13.89 -4.43
C ARG A 213 7.98 14.11 -4.47
N TRP A 214 7.49 15.15 -5.15
CA TRP A 214 6.05 15.34 -5.34
C TRP A 214 5.34 14.11 -5.94
N LYS A 215 6.09 13.18 -6.52
CA LYS A 215 5.55 11.96 -7.14
C LYS A 215 4.96 11.02 -6.10
N ILE A 216 5.55 10.92 -4.88
CA ILE A 216 4.96 10.12 -3.81
C ILE A 216 3.67 10.80 -3.26
N GLU A 217 3.61 12.12 -3.28
CA GLU A 217 2.39 12.85 -2.93
C GLU A 217 1.26 12.53 -3.91
N ARG A 218 1.60 12.38 -5.19
CA ARG A 218 0.65 11.91 -6.21
C ARG A 218 0.19 10.48 -5.92
N THR A 219 1.09 9.59 -5.49
CA THR A 219 0.73 8.23 -5.06
C THR A 219 -0.30 8.30 -3.94
N ASN A 220 -0.04 9.10 -2.92
CA ASN A 220 -0.95 9.28 -1.78
C ASN A 220 -2.31 9.81 -2.27
N ALA A 221 -2.32 10.80 -3.17
CA ALA A 221 -3.56 11.34 -3.73
C ALA A 221 -4.37 10.29 -4.53
N TRP A 222 -3.70 9.40 -5.26
CA TRP A 222 -4.37 8.29 -5.94
C TRP A 222 -4.95 7.28 -4.94
N MET A 223 -4.22 6.98 -3.87
CA MET A 223 -4.68 6.09 -2.78
C MET A 223 -5.92 6.67 -2.09
N ASP A 224 -5.95 7.98 -1.85
CA ASP A 224 -7.08 8.70 -1.24
C ASP A 224 -8.36 8.62 -2.09
N GLY A 225 -8.22 8.33 -3.36
CA GLY A 225 -9.35 8.07 -4.25
C GLY A 225 -10.12 6.79 -3.93
N PHE A 226 -9.58 5.93 -3.05
CA PHE A 226 -10.22 4.67 -2.62
C PHE A 226 -10.72 4.82 -1.19
N LYS A 227 -12.03 4.91 -1.01
CA LYS A 227 -12.63 5.24 0.30
C LYS A 227 -12.40 4.15 1.35
N ALA A 228 -12.24 2.88 0.94
CA ALA A 228 -11.90 1.79 1.87
C ALA A 228 -10.44 1.87 2.39
N VAL A 229 -9.56 2.55 1.64
CA VAL A 229 -8.17 2.81 2.04
C VAL A 229 -8.08 4.10 2.87
N LEU A 230 -8.68 5.18 2.35
CA LEU A 230 -8.64 6.51 2.97
C LEU A 230 -9.18 6.53 4.40
N ASN A 231 -10.19 5.71 4.67
CA ASN A 231 -10.86 5.62 5.97
C ASN A 231 -10.94 4.16 6.40
N ARG A 232 -10.15 3.79 7.40
CA ARG A 232 -10.10 2.41 7.87
C ARG A 232 -11.28 2.12 8.80
N PHE A 233 -12.18 1.25 8.34
CA PHE A 233 -13.24 0.65 9.14
C PHE A 233 -12.94 -0.82 9.49
N ASP A 234 -11.91 -1.39 8.90
CA ASP A 234 -11.48 -2.77 9.14
C ASP A 234 -10.77 -2.88 10.48
N THR A 235 -11.17 -3.88 11.28
CA THR A 235 -10.60 -4.10 12.61
C THR A 235 -9.26 -4.85 12.56
N THR A 236 -9.00 -5.59 11.47
CA THR A 236 -7.74 -6.32 11.30
C THR A 236 -6.79 -5.60 10.34
N VAL A 237 -5.49 -5.72 10.61
CA VAL A 237 -4.43 -5.21 9.77
C VAL A 237 -4.44 -5.90 8.40
N SER A 238 -4.64 -7.23 8.39
CA SER A 238 -4.63 -8.01 7.15
C SER A 238 -5.71 -7.56 6.16
N SER A 239 -6.91 -7.24 6.65
CA SER A 239 -7.99 -6.73 5.80
C SER A 239 -7.63 -5.36 5.19
N TRP A 240 -7.07 -4.45 6.01
CA TRP A 240 -6.68 -3.11 5.54
C TRP A 240 -5.51 -3.21 4.54
N LYS A 241 -4.52 -4.09 4.77
CA LYS A 241 -3.46 -4.36 3.79
C LYS A 241 -4.04 -4.86 2.46
N GLY A 242 -5.01 -5.77 2.54
CA GLY A 242 -5.69 -6.28 1.34
C GLY A 242 -6.30 -5.16 0.49
N TRP A 243 -6.94 -4.17 1.13
CA TRP A 243 -7.47 -2.98 0.43
C TRP A 243 -6.36 -2.17 -0.23
N ASN A 244 -5.23 -1.98 0.45
CA ASN A 244 -4.09 -1.24 -0.12
C ASN A 244 -3.55 -1.95 -1.37
N PHE A 245 -3.31 -3.26 -1.31
CA PHE A 245 -2.82 -4.00 -2.49
C PHE A 245 -3.83 -4.02 -3.64
N LEU A 246 -5.12 -4.09 -3.33
CA LEU A 246 -6.16 -3.93 -4.36
C LEU A 246 -6.10 -2.55 -5.01
N ALA A 247 -5.91 -1.50 -4.21
CA ALA A 247 -5.75 -0.14 -4.74
C ALA A 247 -4.50 -0.03 -5.63
N PHE A 248 -3.38 -0.63 -5.20
CA PHE A 248 -2.13 -0.70 -6.00
C PHE A 248 -2.39 -1.34 -7.37
N ILE A 249 -3.10 -2.49 -7.38
CA ILE A 249 -3.46 -3.20 -8.62
C ILE A 249 -4.27 -2.26 -9.54
N VAL A 250 -5.28 -1.59 -9.00
CA VAL A 250 -6.14 -0.69 -9.80
C VAL A 250 -5.33 0.51 -10.34
N ILE A 251 -4.45 1.10 -9.53
CA ILE A 251 -3.59 2.22 -9.95
C ILE A 251 -2.70 1.75 -11.11
N PHE A 252 -2.02 0.60 -10.92
CA PHE A 252 -1.13 0.02 -11.93
C PHE A 252 -1.88 -0.21 -13.25
N LEU A 253 -3.00 -0.91 -13.18
CA LEU A 253 -3.79 -1.23 -14.38
C LEU A 253 -4.28 0.05 -15.08
N LYS A 254 -4.76 1.04 -14.34
CA LYS A 254 -5.21 2.32 -14.91
C LYS A 254 -4.07 3.08 -15.59
N LYS A 255 -2.88 3.07 -15.00
CA LYS A 255 -1.72 3.77 -15.55
C LYS A 255 -1.32 3.17 -16.90
N PHE A 256 -1.28 1.85 -16.98
CA PHE A 256 -0.73 1.16 -18.15
C PHE A 256 -1.77 0.64 -19.15
N HIS A 257 -3.07 0.66 -18.80
CA HIS A 257 -4.14 0.27 -19.74
C HIS A 257 -4.59 1.43 -20.65
N LYS A 258 -4.31 2.67 -20.26
CA LYS A 258 -4.65 3.87 -21.06
C LYS A 258 -3.66 4.14 -22.20
N SER A 259 -2.65 3.28 -22.39
CA SER A 259 -1.59 3.51 -23.37
C SER A 259 -1.81 2.78 -24.70
N ASN A 260 -3.05 2.34 -24.98
CA ASN A 260 -3.40 1.73 -26.29
C ASN A 260 -4.37 2.62 -27.05
#